data_a418a10441039638830982e2aa280011
#
_entry.id   a418a10441039638830982e2aa280011
#
_cell.length_a   1.000
_cell.length_b   1.000
_cell.length_c   1.000
_cell.angle_alpha   90.00
_cell.angle_beta   90.00
_cell.angle_gamma   90.00
#
_symmetry.space_group_name_H-M   'P 1'
#
loop_
_entity.id
_entity.type
_entity.pdbx_description
1 polymer ?
#
loop_
_entity_poly.entity_id
_entity_poly.type
_entity_poly.pdbx_seq_one_letter_code
_entity_poly.pdbx_strand_id
1 'polypeptide(L)'
;MSTIQVLKPKFHIDECLEQIRECLEKGWTGSGFKTAEFEAKWKEYTGHKNACYLNSNTSGLHLAVNILKRRYGWQDGGEIISTPITFVATNHAILYENMKPCFADVDEYLCLDPADVEKKINEKTRAVAFVGYGGRVGQLDKIIAICKKHNLRLILDAAHMAGTRVNGVMPGTWDGVDVAVYSFQAVKNLPTGDSGMICFADSELDKECRMVSWMGINKDTYSRTSSEGTYKWNYGVDYLGFKYNGNAIMAAIALAQLPYLDKENARRREICAIYDKAFAGNPNIRIIDAPHKDECAYHIYEIAVPDREALLSELAKNDIYGGVHYQDNTEFSMYTYAQGTCPHAHEISQHIITMPLHMYLTDGDVERIASIVNGFVK
;
A
#
# COMPACT_ATOMS: atom_id res chain seq x y z
N MET A 1 -30.68 13.42 2.53
CA MET A 1 -29.94 12.14 2.29
C MET A 1 -28.65 12.22 3.08
N SER A 2 -28.08 11.10 3.53
CA SER A 2 -26.81 11.12 4.24
C SER A 2 -25.66 11.38 3.26
N THR A 3 -24.66 12.14 3.68
CA THR A 3 -23.43 12.41 2.92
C THR A 3 -22.70 11.10 2.60
N ILE A 4 -22.31 10.92 1.34
CA ILE A 4 -21.50 9.80 0.87
C ILE A 4 -20.06 10.26 0.70
N GLN A 5 -19.14 9.67 1.45
CA GLN A 5 -17.70 9.94 1.38
C GLN A 5 -17.02 8.99 0.38
N VAL A 6 -15.87 9.41 -0.16
CA VAL A 6 -15.08 8.58 -1.09
C VAL A 6 -14.60 7.29 -0.43
N LEU A 7 -14.10 7.38 0.79
CA LEU A 7 -13.65 6.27 1.63
C LEU A 7 -14.20 6.45 3.05
N LYS A 8 -14.67 5.37 3.65
CA LYS A 8 -15.16 5.37 5.03
C LYS A 8 -14.78 4.05 5.69
N PRO A 9 -13.85 4.06 6.67
CA PRO A 9 -13.43 2.85 7.35
C PRO A 9 -14.57 2.22 8.14
N LYS A 10 -14.63 0.89 8.12
CA LYS A 10 -15.53 0.11 8.95
C LYS A 10 -14.74 -0.64 10.00
N PHE A 11 -15.19 -0.56 11.24
CA PHE A 11 -14.60 -1.29 12.35
C PHE A 11 -15.63 -2.25 12.97
N HIS A 12 -15.17 -3.44 13.32
CA HIS A 12 -15.88 -4.42 14.17
C HIS A 12 -15.63 -4.04 15.62
N ILE A 13 -16.48 -3.12 16.14
CA ILE A 13 -16.22 -2.32 17.33
C ILE A 13 -16.05 -3.20 18.57
N ASP A 14 -16.96 -4.15 18.81
CA ASP A 14 -16.95 -4.97 20.02
C ASP A 14 -15.70 -5.87 20.05
N GLU A 15 -15.35 -6.50 18.94
CA GLU A 15 -14.15 -7.32 18.81
C GLU A 15 -12.87 -6.47 18.95
N CYS A 16 -12.85 -5.25 18.40
CA CYS A 16 -11.73 -4.33 18.58
C CYS A 16 -11.56 -3.96 20.05
N LEU A 17 -12.65 -3.62 20.75
CA LEU A 17 -12.63 -3.25 22.17
C LEU A 17 -12.20 -4.41 23.06
N GLU A 18 -12.62 -5.64 22.76
CA GLU A 18 -12.20 -6.85 23.46
C GLU A 18 -10.69 -7.07 23.35
N GLN A 19 -10.15 -7.00 22.13
CA GLN A 19 -8.71 -7.16 21.88
C GLN A 19 -7.89 -6.05 22.54
N ILE A 20 -8.36 -4.80 22.52
CA ILE A 20 -7.71 -3.67 23.21
C ILE A 20 -7.78 -3.85 24.73
N ARG A 21 -8.89 -4.31 25.28
CA ARG A 21 -9.07 -4.57 26.72
C ARG A 21 -7.97 -5.48 27.24
N GLU A 22 -7.68 -6.58 26.54
CA GLU A 22 -6.62 -7.50 26.93
C GLU A 22 -5.24 -6.80 27.04
N CYS A 23 -4.93 -5.86 26.14
CA CYS A 23 -3.69 -5.08 26.20
C CYS A 23 -3.63 -4.22 27.47
N LEU A 24 -4.74 -3.57 27.81
CA LEU A 24 -4.83 -2.66 28.95
C LEU A 24 -4.81 -3.44 30.28
N GLU A 25 -5.52 -4.55 30.38
CA GLU A 25 -5.53 -5.42 31.57
C GLU A 25 -4.15 -6.04 31.85
N LYS A 26 -3.43 -6.41 30.81
CA LYS A 26 -2.04 -6.88 30.93
C LYS A 26 -1.02 -5.76 31.16
N GLY A 27 -1.44 -4.48 31.05
CA GLY A 27 -0.54 -3.33 31.14
C GLY A 27 0.53 -3.29 30.03
N TRP A 28 0.25 -3.91 28.87
CA TRP A 28 1.22 -3.98 27.78
C TRP A 28 0.63 -3.43 26.48
N THR A 29 0.94 -2.17 26.18
CA THR A 29 0.45 -1.45 24.99
C THR A 29 1.51 -1.23 23.90
N GLY A 30 2.80 -1.46 24.23
CA GLY A 30 3.92 -1.38 23.28
C GLY A 30 4.03 -2.61 22.38
N SER A 31 5.16 -2.73 21.65
CA SER A 31 5.47 -3.94 20.89
C SER A 31 5.60 -5.14 21.82
N GLY A 32 5.00 -6.28 21.48
CA GLY A 32 4.99 -7.47 22.34
C GLY A 32 4.01 -8.54 21.84
N PHE A 33 3.23 -9.12 22.75
CA PHE A 33 2.41 -10.30 22.46
C PHE A 33 1.40 -10.09 21.31
N LYS A 34 0.68 -8.95 21.26
CA LYS A 34 -0.29 -8.68 20.19
C LYS A 34 0.37 -8.43 18.84
N THR A 35 1.53 -7.76 18.82
CA THR A 35 2.27 -7.56 17.58
C THR A 35 2.79 -8.89 17.03
N ALA A 36 3.31 -9.75 17.90
CA ALA A 36 3.76 -11.09 17.52
C ALA A 36 2.59 -11.99 17.03
N GLU A 37 1.44 -11.92 17.70
CA GLU A 37 0.22 -12.63 17.31
C GLU A 37 -0.25 -12.16 15.92
N PHE A 38 -0.30 -10.85 15.67
CA PHE A 38 -0.70 -10.32 14.37
C PHE A 38 0.28 -10.67 13.26
N GLU A 39 1.60 -10.59 13.51
CA GLU A 39 2.62 -11.05 12.55
C GLU A 39 2.43 -12.52 12.18
N ALA A 40 2.13 -13.40 13.17
CA ALA A 40 1.87 -14.80 12.92
C ALA A 40 0.60 -15.02 12.08
N LYS A 41 -0.51 -14.34 12.43
CA LYS A 41 -1.77 -14.41 11.69
C LYS A 41 -1.66 -13.82 10.28
N TRP A 42 -0.88 -12.76 10.11
CA TRP A 42 -0.62 -12.17 8.80
C TRP A 42 0.17 -13.13 7.90
N LYS A 43 1.20 -13.80 8.44
CA LYS A 43 1.95 -14.85 7.70
C LYS A 43 1.05 -16.03 7.31
N GLU A 44 0.20 -16.48 8.20
CA GLU A 44 -0.78 -17.55 7.92
C GLU A 44 -1.73 -17.14 6.78
N TYR A 45 -2.26 -15.91 6.83
CA TYR A 45 -3.19 -15.39 5.85
C TYR A 45 -2.58 -15.15 4.47
N THR A 46 -1.34 -14.64 4.43
CA THR A 46 -0.69 -14.17 3.20
C THR A 46 0.25 -15.20 2.56
N GLY A 47 0.78 -16.14 3.33
CA GLY A 47 1.84 -17.05 2.90
C GLY A 47 3.26 -16.45 2.97
N HIS A 48 3.44 -15.21 3.46
CA HIS A 48 4.77 -14.66 3.70
C HIS A 48 5.55 -15.47 4.74
N LYS A 49 6.83 -15.69 4.49
CA LYS A 49 7.73 -16.38 5.46
C LYS A 49 8.09 -15.47 6.63
N ASN A 50 8.30 -14.20 6.35
CA ASN A 50 8.74 -13.17 7.31
C ASN A 50 7.77 -11.99 7.27
N ALA A 51 7.46 -11.44 8.44
CA ALA A 51 6.61 -10.27 8.57
C ALA A 51 6.98 -9.51 9.84
N CYS A 52 7.26 -8.22 9.73
CA CYS A 52 7.58 -7.33 10.83
C CYS A 52 6.56 -6.20 10.90
N TYR A 53 5.86 -6.09 12.02
CA TYR A 53 4.81 -5.10 12.22
C TYR A 53 5.35 -3.73 12.58
N LEU A 54 4.91 -2.70 11.89
CA LEU A 54 5.42 -1.33 11.95
C LEU A 54 4.32 -0.32 12.28
N ASN A 55 4.76 0.90 12.63
CA ASN A 55 3.85 2.02 12.90
C ASN A 55 3.24 2.65 11.66
N SER A 56 3.73 2.36 10.45
CA SER A 56 3.14 2.81 9.17
C SER A 56 3.73 2.06 7.97
N ASN A 57 3.04 2.11 6.83
CA ASN A 57 3.61 1.69 5.54
C ASN A 57 4.81 2.57 5.15
N THR A 58 4.73 3.88 5.38
CA THR A 58 5.83 4.82 5.04
C THR A 58 7.13 4.43 5.74
N SER A 59 7.08 4.08 7.02
CA SER A 59 8.27 3.58 7.74
C SER A 59 8.77 2.25 7.16
N GLY A 60 7.87 1.39 6.70
CA GLY A 60 8.22 0.15 6.03
C GLY A 60 8.92 0.37 4.68
N LEU A 61 8.42 1.29 3.87
CA LEU A 61 9.06 1.66 2.59
C LEU A 61 10.46 2.26 2.84
N HIS A 62 10.60 3.15 3.84
CA HIS A 62 11.90 3.67 4.23
C HIS A 62 12.85 2.57 4.68
N LEU A 63 12.41 1.66 5.55
CA LEU A 63 13.22 0.52 5.99
C LEU A 63 13.61 -0.40 4.84
N ALA A 64 12.72 -0.61 3.87
CA ALA A 64 13.03 -1.41 2.68
C ALA A 64 14.24 -0.82 1.92
N VAL A 65 14.20 0.49 1.63
CA VAL A 65 15.32 1.16 0.95
C VAL A 65 16.58 1.18 1.81
N ASN A 66 16.47 1.52 3.11
CA ASN A 66 17.60 1.58 4.05
C ASN A 66 18.33 0.24 4.16
N ILE A 67 17.58 -0.84 4.38
CA ILE A 67 18.16 -2.18 4.59
C ILE A 67 18.77 -2.71 3.29
N LEU A 68 18.07 -2.58 2.16
CA LEU A 68 18.59 -2.99 0.86
C LEU A 68 19.84 -2.19 0.47
N LYS A 69 19.83 -0.86 0.69
CA LYS A 69 20.99 0.00 0.45
C LYS A 69 22.23 -0.48 1.21
N ARG A 70 22.09 -0.75 2.49
CA ARG A 70 23.19 -1.27 3.33
C ARG A 70 23.62 -2.65 2.89
N ARG A 71 22.68 -3.56 2.69
CA ARG A 71 22.95 -4.96 2.32
C ARG A 71 23.73 -5.09 1.02
N TYR A 72 23.39 -4.23 0.03
CA TYR A 72 23.98 -4.28 -1.32
C TYR A 72 25.01 -3.17 -1.57
N GLY A 73 25.35 -2.37 -0.56
CA GLY A 73 26.37 -1.34 -0.66
C GLY A 73 26.04 -0.21 -1.66
N TRP A 74 24.75 0.15 -1.80
CA TRP A 74 24.36 1.21 -2.72
C TRP A 74 24.89 2.56 -2.27
N GLN A 75 25.39 3.34 -3.22
CA GLN A 75 25.94 4.66 -2.95
C GLN A 75 24.82 5.74 -3.00
N ASP A 76 25.04 6.86 -2.31
CA ASP A 76 24.20 8.04 -2.43
C ASP A 76 24.08 8.48 -3.90
N GLY A 77 22.90 8.94 -4.29
CA GLY A 77 22.59 9.30 -5.67
C GLY A 77 22.32 8.11 -6.60
N GLY A 78 22.36 6.86 -6.10
CA GLY A 78 21.83 5.70 -6.81
C GLY A 78 20.34 5.86 -7.08
N GLU A 79 19.85 5.25 -8.16
CA GLU A 79 18.47 5.45 -8.63
C GLU A 79 17.58 4.25 -8.28
N ILE A 80 16.33 4.55 -7.90
CA ILE A 80 15.25 3.56 -7.78
C ILE A 80 14.15 3.99 -8.75
N ILE A 81 13.83 3.09 -9.71
CA ILE A 81 12.72 3.35 -10.65
C ILE A 81 11.42 3.25 -9.88
N SER A 82 10.56 4.27 -10.03
CA SER A 82 9.27 4.39 -9.34
C SER A 82 8.22 5.02 -10.24
N THR A 83 6.98 5.08 -9.79
CA THR A 83 5.85 5.65 -10.51
C THR A 83 5.56 7.08 -10.07
N PRO A 84 5.13 7.98 -10.98
CA PRO A 84 4.59 9.29 -10.59
C PRO A 84 3.16 9.20 -10.06
N ILE A 85 2.38 8.14 -10.36
CA ILE A 85 1.01 7.97 -9.90
C ILE A 85 0.99 7.12 -8.63
N THR A 86 1.27 7.77 -7.51
CA THR A 86 1.25 7.16 -6.18
C THR A 86 1.11 8.22 -5.10
N PHE A 87 0.77 7.79 -3.89
CA PHE A 87 0.95 8.64 -2.72
C PHE A 87 2.45 8.92 -2.51
N VAL A 88 2.79 10.15 -2.18
CA VAL A 88 4.19 10.61 -2.12
C VAL A 88 5.12 9.79 -1.22
N ALA A 89 4.57 9.01 -0.28
CA ALA A 89 5.35 8.19 0.65
C ALA A 89 6.30 7.22 -0.06
N THR A 90 5.87 6.62 -1.19
CA THR A 90 6.71 5.71 -1.99
C THR A 90 7.98 6.40 -2.47
N ASN A 91 7.83 7.62 -3.01
CA ASN A 91 8.94 8.39 -3.56
C ASN A 91 9.77 9.09 -2.47
N HIS A 92 9.13 9.55 -1.37
CA HIS A 92 9.85 10.11 -0.21
C HIS A 92 10.76 9.09 0.46
N ALA A 93 10.32 7.82 0.57
CA ALA A 93 11.14 6.75 1.16
C ALA A 93 12.48 6.57 0.45
N ILE A 94 12.53 6.82 -0.86
CA ILE A 94 13.75 6.78 -1.67
C ILE A 94 14.67 7.96 -1.30
N LEU A 95 14.08 9.17 -1.16
CA LEU A 95 14.82 10.38 -0.84
C LEU A 95 15.42 10.35 0.58
N TYR A 96 14.72 9.73 1.55
CA TYR A 96 15.23 9.62 2.93
C TYR A 96 16.59 8.93 3.03
N GLU A 97 16.90 8.08 2.05
CA GLU A 97 18.16 7.36 1.97
C GLU A 97 19.17 7.98 0.99
N ASN A 98 19.02 9.26 0.64
CA ASN A 98 19.84 9.95 -0.35
C ASN A 98 19.89 9.23 -1.72
N MET A 99 18.86 8.43 -2.03
CA MET A 99 18.67 7.84 -3.34
C MET A 99 17.79 8.76 -4.19
N LYS A 100 17.77 8.55 -5.49
CA LYS A 100 16.98 9.38 -6.43
C LYS A 100 15.84 8.58 -7.04
N PRO A 101 14.57 9.01 -6.90
CA PRO A 101 13.48 8.46 -7.71
C PRO A 101 13.73 8.72 -9.21
N CYS A 102 13.72 7.65 -10.01
CA CYS A 102 13.69 7.71 -11.45
C CYS A 102 12.29 7.32 -11.90
N PHE A 103 11.51 8.29 -12.40
CA PHE A 103 10.11 8.01 -12.73
C PHE A 103 9.99 7.30 -14.07
N ALA A 104 9.26 6.18 -14.08
CA ALA A 104 8.80 5.50 -15.27
C ALA A 104 7.29 5.66 -15.43
N ASP A 105 6.83 5.67 -16.67
CA ASP A 105 5.42 5.88 -17.03
C ASP A 105 4.53 4.71 -16.57
N VAL A 106 3.23 4.87 -16.68
CA VAL A 106 2.25 3.88 -16.25
C VAL A 106 1.58 3.19 -17.44
N ASP A 107 1.15 1.94 -17.21
CA ASP A 107 0.35 1.17 -18.14
C ASP A 107 -1.15 1.50 -18.04
N GLU A 108 -1.99 0.75 -18.74
CA GLU A 108 -3.45 0.90 -18.73
C GLU A 108 -4.11 0.62 -17.38
N TYR A 109 -3.40 -0.03 -16.46
CA TYR A 109 -3.83 -0.34 -15.09
C TYR A 109 -3.37 0.70 -14.06
N LEU A 110 -2.67 1.74 -14.49
CA LEU A 110 -1.99 2.76 -13.67
C LEU A 110 -0.88 2.17 -12.78
N CYS A 111 -0.35 1.03 -13.15
CA CYS A 111 0.87 0.46 -12.59
C CYS A 111 2.05 0.81 -13.50
N LEU A 112 3.28 0.53 -13.05
CA LEU A 112 4.47 0.77 -13.87
C LEU A 112 4.41 0.04 -15.21
N ASP A 113 4.67 0.76 -16.32
CA ASP A 113 4.84 0.18 -17.66
C ASP A 113 6.19 -0.53 -17.77
N PRO A 114 6.21 -1.86 -17.97
CA PRO A 114 7.47 -2.61 -18.11
C PRO A 114 8.39 -2.10 -19.24
N ALA A 115 7.82 -1.62 -20.33
CA ALA A 115 8.61 -1.13 -21.46
C ALA A 115 9.33 0.18 -21.11
N ASP A 116 8.69 1.07 -20.36
CA ASP A 116 9.32 2.31 -19.92
C ASP A 116 10.28 2.06 -18.76
N VAL A 117 9.98 1.13 -17.84
CA VAL A 117 10.92 0.68 -16.80
C VAL A 117 12.22 0.22 -17.44
N GLU A 118 12.18 -0.66 -18.46
CA GLU A 118 13.38 -1.17 -19.11
C GLU A 118 14.21 -0.08 -19.78
N LYS A 119 13.57 0.94 -20.38
CA LYS A 119 14.25 2.11 -20.97
C LYS A 119 14.95 3.00 -19.94
N LYS A 120 14.44 3.07 -18.72
CA LYS A 120 14.98 3.92 -17.65
C LYS A 120 16.18 3.29 -16.93
N ILE A 121 16.42 1.99 -17.10
CA ILE A 121 17.54 1.28 -16.48
C ILE A 121 18.87 1.82 -16.98
N ASN A 122 19.75 2.15 -16.04
CA ASN A 122 21.11 2.61 -16.31
C ASN A 122 22.06 2.12 -15.19
N GLU A 123 23.35 2.49 -15.27
CA GLU A 123 24.38 2.03 -14.31
C GLU A 123 24.15 2.51 -12.87
N LYS A 124 23.29 3.51 -12.63
CA LYS A 124 22.92 3.99 -11.29
C LYS A 124 21.69 3.28 -10.74
N THR A 125 20.93 2.57 -11.56
CA THR A 125 19.71 1.88 -11.14
C THR A 125 20.04 0.75 -10.18
N ARG A 126 19.32 0.68 -9.03
CA ARG A 126 19.53 -0.30 -7.97
C ARG A 126 18.31 -1.16 -7.72
N ALA A 127 17.13 -0.58 -7.86
CA ALA A 127 15.87 -1.26 -7.58
C ALA A 127 14.72 -0.68 -8.41
N VAL A 128 13.60 -1.40 -8.40
CA VAL A 128 12.29 -0.93 -8.84
C VAL A 128 11.36 -0.90 -7.62
N ALA A 129 10.67 0.21 -7.40
CA ALA A 129 9.58 0.34 -6.44
C ALA A 129 8.25 0.25 -7.22
N PHE A 130 7.64 -0.92 -7.22
CA PHE A 130 6.36 -1.16 -7.88
C PHE A 130 5.22 -0.90 -6.92
N VAL A 131 4.25 -0.07 -7.31
CA VAL A 131 3.04 0.20 -6.54
C VAL A 131 1.88 -0.62 -7.08
N GLY A 132 1.28 -1.45 -6.21
CA GLY A 132 0.07 -2.18 -6.54
C GLY A 132 -1.16 -1.25 -6.48
N TYR A 133 -1.20 -0.31 -7.43
CA TYR A 133 -2.15 0.78 -7.47
C TYR A 133 -3.61 0.30 -7.42
N GLY A 134 -4.40 0.86 -6.50
CA GLY A 134 -5.81 0.48 -6.32
C GLY A 134 -6.04 -0.96 -5.87
N GLY A 135 -4.99 -1.73 -5.59
CA GLY A 135 -5.04 -3.17 -5.33
C GLY A 135 -4.73 -4.03 -6.55
N ARG A 136 -4.41 -3.41 -7.68
CA ARG A 136 -4.11 -4.07 -8.95
C ARG A 136 -2.71 -4.68 -8.96
N VAL A 137 -2.56 -5.80 -9.63
CA VAL A 137 -1.26 -6.45 -9.84
C VAL A 137 -0.53 -5.91 -11.08
N GLY A 138 -1.26 -5.25 -11.99
CA GLY A 138 -0.67 -4.74 -13.24
C GLY A 138 0.10 -5.83 -14.00
N GLN A 139 1.26 -5.48 -14.48
CA GLN A 139 2.20 -6.38 -15.17
C GLN A 139 3.42 -6.71 -14.26
N LEU A 140 3.17 -6.97 -12.96
CA LEU A 140 4.22 -7.25 -11.97
C LEU A 140 5.13 -8.42 -12.36
N ASP A 141 4.59 -9.46 -13.01
CA ASP A 141 5.35 -10.59 -13.53
C ASP A 141 6.45 -10.16 -14.53
N LYS A 142 6.13 -9.22 -15.42
CA LYS A 142 7.11 -8.65 -16.35
C LYS A 142 8.14 -7.79 -15.65
N ILE A 143 7.73 -7.00 -14.65
CA ILE A 143 8.65 -6.22 -13.82
C ILE A 143 9.62 -7.14 -13.07
N ILE A 144 9.14 -8.26 -12.51
CA ILE A 144 9.98 -9.28 -11.88
C ILE A 144 11.01 -9.82 -12.89
N ALA A 145 10.58 -10.13 -14.11
CA ALA A 145 11.49 -10.64 -15.15
C ALA A 145 12.59 -9.61 -15.51
N ILE A 146 12.22 -8.33 -15.61
CA ILE A 146 13.17 -7.22 -15.85
C ILE A 146 14.15 -7.10 -14.67
N CYS A 147 13.67 -7.10 -13.44
CA CYS A 147 14.51 -7.02 -12.25
C CYS A 147 15.52 -8.19 -12.20
N LYS A 148 15.07 -9.42 -12.49
CA LYS A 148 15.95 -10.60 -12.56
C LYS A 148 17.00 -10.46 -13.67
N LYS A 149 16.60 -10.03 -14.87
CA LYS A 149 17.50 -9.83 -16.02
C LYS A 149 18.62 -8.83 -15.72
N HIS A 150 18.30 -7.75 -15.02
CA HIS A 150 19.23 -6.65 -14.73
C HIS A 150 19.83 -6.69 -13.32
N ASN A 151 19.59 -7.77 -12.56
CA ASN A 151 20.03 -7.93 -11.15
C ASN A 151 19.61 -6.76 -10.25
N LEU A 152 18.41 -6.24 -10.44
CA LEU A 152 17.80 -5.20 -9.62
C LEU A 152 16.98 -5.81 -8.47
N ARG A 153 16.84 -5.08 -7.38
CA ARG A 153 15.93 -5.45 -6.30
C ARG A 153 14.52 -4.94 -6.59
N LEU A 154 13.51 -5.65 -6.07
CA LEU A 154 12.11 -5.28 -6.26
C LEU A 154 11.45 -5.02 -4.91
N ILE A 155 11.01 -3.78 -4.72
CA ILE A 155 10.20 -3.32 -3.59
C ILE A 155 8.75 -3.25 -4.09
N LEU A 156 7.85 -4.04 -3.49
CA LEU A 156 6.42 -3.95 -3.74
C LEU A 156 5.77 -3.06 -2.69
N ASP A 157 5.34 -1.87 -3.07
CA ASP A 157 4.41 -1.08 -2.26
C ASP A 157 3.01 -1.68 -2.40
N ALA A 158 2.66 -2.52 -1.45
CA ALA A 158 1.40 -3.23 -1.37
C ALA A 158 0.36 -2.51 -0.49
N ALA A 159 0.50 -1.18 -0.30
CA ALA A 159 -0.40 -0.39 0.55
C ALA A 159 -1.89 -0.52 0.19
N HIS A 160 -2.21 -0.88 -1.05
CA HIS A 160 -3.57 -1.10 -1.54
C HIS A 160 -3.90 -2.59 -1.77
N MET A 161 -2.97 -3.51 -1.51
CA MET A 161 -3.08 -4.91 -1.95
C MET A 161 -3.44 -5.90 -0.83
N ALA A 162 -3.89 -5.45 0.33
CA ALA A 162 -4.30 -6.37 1.40
C ALA A 162 -5.47 -7.26 0.92
N GLY A 163 -5.19 -8.54 0.66
CA GLY A 163 -6.15 -9.52 0.13
C GLY A 163 -6.19 -9.66 -1.39
N THR A 164 -5.39 -8.89 -2.18
CA THR A 164 -5.22 -9.16 -3.61
C THR A 164 -4.52 -10.48 -3.82
N ARG A 165 -5.07 -11.31 -4.72
CA ARG A 165 -4.50 -12.61 -5.11
C ARG A 165 -4.43 -12.72 -6.63
N VAL A 166 -3.63 -13.66 -7.10
CA VAL A 166 -3.60 -14.13 -8.49
C VAL A 166 -3.49 -15.64 -8.42
N ASN A 167 -4.51 -16.35 -8.91
CA ASN A 167 -4.64 -17.80 -8.79
C ASN A 167 -4.51 -18.25 -7.33
N GLY A 168 -5.13 -17.50 -6.40
CA GLY A 168 -5.12 -17.77 -4.97
C GLY A 168 -3.84 -17.38 -4.23
N VAL A 169 -2.79 -16.91 -4.92
CA VAL A 169 -1.49 -16.55 -4.34
C VAL A 169 -1.34 -15.04 -4.22
N MET A 170 -0.88 -14.54 -3.09
CA MET A 170 -0.62 -13.10 -2.91
C MET A 170 0.65 -12.67 -3.65
N PRO A 171 0.59 -11.60 -4.50
CA PRO A 171 1.72 -11.16 -5.32
C PRO A 171 2.98 -10.80 -4.53
N GLY A 172 2.84 -10.34 -3.29
CA GLY A 172 3.98 -10.05 -2.42
C GLY A 172 4.84 -11.27 -2.05
N THR A 173 4.33 -12.49 -2.28
CA THR A 173 5.07 -13.75 -2.03
C THR A 173 5.71 -14.34 -3.28
N TRP A 174 5.57 -13.69 -4.43
CA TRP A 174 6.12 -14.21 -5.68
C TRP A 174 7.65 -14.19 -5.67
N ASP A 175 8.24 -15.22 -6.27
CA ASP A 175 9.68 -15.29 -6.44
C ASP A 175 10.21 -14.13 -7.30
N GLY A 176 11.10 -13.33 -6.73
CA GLY A 176 11.63 -12.11 -7.32
C GLY A 176 11.07 -10.82 -6.70
N VAL A 177 10.12 -10.90 -5.76
CA VAL A 177 9.78 -9.80 -4.87
C VAL A 177 10.68 -9.89 -3.63
N ASP A 178 11.63 -8.94 -3.49
CA ASP A 178 12.57 -8.94 -2.36
C ASP A 178 11.87 -8.51 -1.05
N VAL A 179 10.97 -7.52 -1.15
CA VAL A 179 10.22 -6.99 -0.02
C VAL A 179 8.85 -6.47 -0.45
N ALA A 180 7.83 -6.76 0.36
CA ALA A 180 6.47 -6.20 0.20
C ALA A 180 6.09 -5.41 1.44
N VAL A 181 5.48 -4.23 1.27
CA VAL A 181 5.09 -3.34 2.37
C VAL A 181 3.61 -3.03 2.30
N TYR A 182 2.86 -3.43 3.33
CA TYR A 182 1.41 -3.24 3.44
C TYR A 182 1.07 -2.07 4.35
N SER A 183 -0.06 -1.41 4.08
CA SER A 183 -0.61 -0.35 4.91
C SER A 183 -1.89 -0.82 5.59
N PHE A 184 -2.01 -0.50 6.88
CA PHE A 184 -3.23 -0.66 7.66
C PHE A 184 -3.71 0.69 8.24
N GLN A 185 -3.37 1.78 7.53
CA GLN A 185 -3.90 3.10 7.85
C GLN A 185 -5.43 3.09 7.80
N ALA A 186 -6.09 3.97 8.53
CA ALA A 186 -7.52 3.94 8.81
C ALA A 186 -8.44 3.74 7.58
N VAL A 187 -8.07 4.23 6.39
CA VAL A 187 -8.90 4.08 5.19
C VAL A 187 -8.60 2.82 4.36
N LYS A 188 -7.56 2.03 4.76
CA LYS A 188 -7.17 0.82 4.00
C LYS A 188 -8.16 -0.32 4.18
N ASN A 189 -8.02 -1.36 3.34
CA ASN A 189 -8.92 -2.52 3.34
C ASN A 189 -8.92 -3.28 4.67
N LEU A 190 -7.78 -3.30 5.37
CA LEU A 190 -7.66 -3.75 6.75
C LEU A 190 -7.32 -2.53 7.62
N PRO A 191 -8.34 -1.81 8.15
CA PRO A 191 -8.11 -0.56 8.85
C PRO A 191 -7.65 -0.77 10.30
N THR A 192 -6.69 0.06 10.72
CA THR A 192 -6.37 0.35 12.13
C THR A 192 -6.45 1.87 12.35
N GLY A 193 -5.58 2.48 13.15
CA GLY A 193 -5.30 3.93 13.07
C GLY A 193 -4.20 4.18 12.03
N ASP A 194 -2.95 4.10 12.47
CA ASP A 194 -1.76 4.08 11.61
C ASP A 194 -0.92 2.86 11.95
N SER A 195 -0.71 2.00 10.98
CA SER A 195 0.23 0.89 11.07
C SER A 195 0.54 0.29 9.69
N GLY A 196 1.52 -0.60 9.64
CA GLY A 196 1.93 -1.29 8.43
C GLY A 196 2.63 -2.61 8.73
N MET A 197 2.91 -3.35 7.67
CA MET A 197 3.66 -4.61 7.74
C MET A 197 4.69 -4.63 6.63
N ILE A 198 5.95 -4.88 6.98
CA ILE A 198 7.00 -5.18 6.02
C ILE A 198 7.29 -6.67 6.00
N CYS A 199 7.36 -7.24 4.81
CA CYS A 199 7.56 -8.67 4.58
C CYS A 199 8.76 -8.87 3.66
N PHE A 200 9.85 -9.46 4.16
CA PHE A 200 11.03 -9.80 3.39
C PHE A 200 10.99 -11.25 2.90
N ALA A 201 11.47 -11.49 1.68
CA ALA A 201 11.72 -12.86 1.21
C ALA A 201 12.88 -13.51 1.98
N ASP A 202 13.92 -12.73 2.30
CA ASP A 202 15.11 -13.15 3.05
C ASP A 202 14.93 -12.92 4.57
N SER A 203 15.12 -13.98 5.37
CA SER A 203 14.98 -13.93 6.83
C SER A 203 16.11 -13.15 7.52
N GLU A 204 17.27 -12.99 6.92
CA GLU A 204 18.34 -12.15 7.50
C GLU A 204 17.97 -10.67 7.39
N LEU A 205 17.31 -10.25 6.29
CA LEU A 205 16.80 -8.89 6.15
C LEU A 205 15.65 -8.61 7.15
N ASP A 206 14.78 -9.60 7.43
CA ASP A 206 13.75 -9.47 8.48
C ASP A 206 14.37 -9.28 9.87
N LYS A 207 15.40 -10.05 10.22
CA LYS A 207 16.12 -9.88 11.49
C LYS A 207 16.74 -8.49 11.61
N GLU A 208 17.37 -8.01 10.54
CA GLU A 208 17.93 -6.67 10.48
C GLU A 208 16.84 -5.60 10.63
N CYS A 209 15.70 -5.78 9.95
CA CYS A 209 14.56 -4.88 10.04
C CYS A 209 14.03 -4.74 11.48
N ARG A 210 13.92 -5.83 12.22
CA ARG A 210 13.50 -5.82 13.63
C ARG A 210 14.41 -4.99 14.51
N MET A 211 15.73 -5.08 14.29
CA MET A 211 16.71 -4.25 15.01
C MET A 211 16.59 -2.79 14.59
N VAL A 212 16.60 -2.51 13.30
CA VAL A 212 16.60 -1.13 12.77
C VAL A 212 15.30 -0.40 13.08
N SER A 213 14.16 -1.09 13.05
CA SER A 213 12.87 -0.51 13.45
C SER A 213 12.78 -0.19 14.95
N TRP A 214 13.69 -0.72 15.77
CA TRP A 214 13.81 -0.50 17.20
C TRP A 214 15.16 0.11 17.58
N MET A 215 15.47 1.29 17.06
CA MET A 215 16.67 2.08 17.40
C MET A 215 18.01 1.37 17.14
N GLY A 216 18.05 0.33 16.31
CA GLY A 216 19.25 -0.48 16.05
C GLY A 216 19.63 -1.43 17.20
N ILE A 217 18.76 -1.61 18.18
CA ILE A 217 19.00 -2.44 19.37
C ILE A 217 18.80 -3.92 19.01
N ASN A 218 19.78 -4.75 19.37
CA ASN A 218 19.79 -6.18 19.05
C ASN A 218 18.91 -7.06 19.96
N LYS A 219 18.20 -6.47 20.94
CA LYS A 219 17.25 -7.15 21.84
C LYS A 219 16.03 -6.27 22.09
N ASP A 220 14.84 -6.76 21.76
CA ASP A 220 13.61 -6.05 22.06
C ASP A 220 13.26 -6.05 23.57
N THR A 221 12.46 -5.09 24.00
CA THR A 221 12.08 -4.92 25.41
C THR A 221 11.25 -6.08 25.93
N TYR A 222 10.37 -6.66 25.13
CA TYR A 222 9.50 -7.75 25.54
C TYR A 222 10.29 -9.03 25.82
N SER A 223 11.20 -9.43 24.94
CA SER A 223 12.08 -10.58 25.16
C SER A 223 13.07 -10.39 26.32
N ARG A 224 13.43 -9.13 26.63
CA ARG A 224 14.29 -8.82 27.79
C ARG A 224 13.56 -8.99 29.13
N THR A 225 12.23 -8.75 29.16
CA THR A 225 11.44 -8.79 30.41
C THR A 225 10.71 -10.12 30.60
N SER A 226 10.48 -10.91 29.56
CA SER A 226 9.70 -12.14 29.59
C SER A 226 10.49 -13.40 29.93
N SER A 227 11.84 -13.36 29.97
CA SER A 227 12.67 -14.53 30.28
C SER A 227 12.97 -14.65 31.77
N GLU A 228 12.39 -15.66 32.42
CA GLU A 228 12.72 -16.23 33.73
C GLU A 228 13.61 -15.38 34.69
N GLY A 229 13.02 -14.29 35.21
CA GLY A 229 13.53 -13.61 36.41
C GLY A 229 14.82 -12.77 36.30
N THR A 230 15.49 -12.68 35.15
CA THR A 230 16.67 -11.84 34.96
C THR A 230 16.48 -10.79 33.89
N TYR A 231 16.26 -9.54 34.33
CA TYR A 231 16.28 -8.38 33.41
C TYR A 231 17.71 -8.20 32.87
N LYS A 232 17.88 -8.52 31.57
CA LYS A 232 19.15 -8.33 30.87
C LYS A 232 19.20 -6.91 30.32
N TRP A 233 19.65 -5.96 31.13
CA TRP A 233 19.82 -4.55 30.76
C TRP A 233 20.86 -4.32 29.64
N ASN A 234 21.79 -5.23 29.48
CA ASN A 234 22.89 -5.11 28.51
C ASN A 234 22.39 -5.48 27.09
N TYR A 235 22.49 -4.54 26.18
CA TYR A 235 22.17 -4.69 24.76
C TYR A 235 23.21 -3.96 23.90
N GLY A 236 23.40 -4.45 22.67
CA GLY A 236 24.21 -3.78 21.67
C GLY A 236 23.34 -2.86 20.80
N VAL A 237 23.96 -1.86 20.21
CA VAL A 237 23.38 -1.00 19.17
C VAL A 237 24.26 -1.11 17.95
N ASP A 238 23.87 -1.96 17.00
CA ASP A 238 24.73 -2.33 15.87
C ASP A 238 24.47 -1.45 14.64
N TYR A 239 23.33 -0.75 14.62
CA TYR A 239 22.90 0.09 13.52
C TYR A 239 22.33 1.43 14.01
N LEU A 240 22.44 2.46 13.16
CA LEU A 240 21.59 3.65 13.30
C LEU A 240 20.15 3.22 12.95
N GLY A 241 19.29 3.12 13.96
CA GLY A 241 17.92 2.66 13.81
C GLY A 241 16.91 3.77 14.05
N PHE A 242 15.64 3.40 13.86
CA PHE A 242 14.48 4.27 13.95
C PHE A 242 13.49 3.78 14.99
N LYS A 243 12.52 4.62 15.38
CA LYS A 243 11.40 4.23 16.24
C LYS A 243 10.17 3.93 15.36
N TYR A 244 10.23 2.84 14.60
CA TYR A 244 9.24 2.46 13.59
C TYR A 244 8.43 1.21 13.92
N ASN A 245 8.75 0.53 15.01
CA ASN A 245 8.02 -0.65 15.46
C ASN A 245 6.54 -0.34 15.71
N GLY A 246 5.67 -1.29 15.40
CA GLY A 246 4.24 -1.25 15.74
C GLY A 246 3.99 -1.40 17.24
N ASN A 247 2.74 -1.20 17.66
CA ASN A 247 2.30 -1.30 19.04
C ASN A 247 1.12 -2.28 19.19
N ALA A 248 0.87 -2.74 20.43
CA ALA A 248 -0.13 -3.74 20.72
C ALA A 248 -1.57 -3.26 20.48
N ILE A 249 -1.86 -1.96 20.65
CA ILE A 249 -3.22 -1.42 20.46
C ILE A 249 -3.63 -1.50 18.98
N MET A 250 -2.75 -1.05 18.07
CA MET A 250 -3.02 -1.13 16.64
C MET A 250 -3.02 -2.58 16.14
N ALA A 251 -2.15 -3.44 16.69
CA ALA A 251 -2.15 -4.88 16.38
C ALA A 251 -3.45 -5.56 16.86
N ALA A 252 -3.97 -5.18 18.01
CA ALA A 252 -5.25 -5.67 18.54
C ALA A 252 -6.42 -5.33 17.58
N ILE A 253 -6.47 -4.10 17.08
CA ILE A 253 -7.47 -3.71 16.05
C ILE A 253 -7.28 -4.54 14.78
N ALA A 254 -6.04 -4.69 14.30
CA ALA A 254 -5.76 -5.47 13.10
C ALA A 254 -6.18 -6.94 13.23
N LEU A 255 -5.95 -7.56 14.41
CA LEU A 255 -6.37 -8.93 14.72
C LEU A 255 -7.90 -9.08 14.67
N ALA A 256 -8.65 -8.10 15.21
CA ALA A 256 -10.10 -8.09 15.16
C ALA A 256 -10.64 -7.92 13.72
N GLN A 257 -9.94 -7.17 12.87
CA GLN A 257 -10.35 -6.85 11.50
C GLN A 257 -9.96 -7.95 10.47
N LEU A 258 -8.85 -8.63 10.68
CA LEU A 258 -8.30 -9.60 9.70
C LEU A 258 -9.31 -10.70 9.27
N PRO A 259 -10.13 -11.31 10.17
CA PRO A 259 -11.09 -12.32 9.78
C PRO A 259 -12.17 -11.86 8.78
N TYR A 260 -12.38 -10.56 8.67
CA TYR A 260 -13.41 -9.96 7.80
C TYR A 260 -12.87 -9.50 6.44
N LEU A 261 -11.54 -9.45 6.26
CA LEU A 261 -10.89 -8.84 5.10
C LEU A 261 -11.36 -9.43 3.77
N ASP A 262 -11.41 -10.75 3.63
CA ASP A 262 -11.82 -11.40 2.37
C ASP A 262 -13.30 -11.15 2.05
N LYS A 263 -14.18 -11.17 3.05
CA LYS A 263 -15.60 -10.85 2.91
C LYS A 263 -15.83 -9.39 2.49
N GLU A 264 -15.07 -8.49 3.09
CA GLU A 264 -15.19 -7.06 2.76
C GLU A 264 -14.58 -6.73 1.40
N ASN A 265 -13.49 -7.41 1.00
CA ASN A 265 -12.95 -7.31 -0.35
C ASN A 265 -13.92 -7.91 -1.40
N ALA A 266 -14.65 -9.00 -1.08
CA ALA A 266 -15.70 -9.51 -1.94
C ALA A 266 -16.79 -8.44 -2.16
N ARG A 267 -17.24 -7.76 -1.10
CA ARG A 267 -18.20 -6.66 -1.23
C ARG A 267 -17.67 -5.48 -2.07
N ARG A 268 -16.38 -5.15 -1.96
CA ARG A 268 -15.76 -4.15 -2.84
C ARG A 268 -15.85 -4.53 -4.30
N ARG A 269 -15.56 -5.79 -4.64
CA ARG A 269 -15.70 -6.32 -6.01
C ARG A 269 -17.13 -6.24 -6.55
N GLU A 270 -18.14 -6.55 -5.71
CA GLU A 270 -19.55 -6.39 -6.08
C GLU A 270 -19.89 -4.93 -6.42
N ILE A 271 -19.46 -3.97 -5.58
CA ILE A 271 -19.67 -2.54 -5.84
C ILE A 271 -18.98 -2.13 -7.14
N CYS A 272 -17.74 -2.55 -7.37
CA CYS A 272 -17.01 -2.27 -8.61
C CYS A 272 -17.75 -2.83 -9.85
N ALA A 273 -18.30 -4.05 -9.74
CA ALA A 273 -19.07 -4.64 -10.85
C ALA A 273 -20.36 -3.85 -11.17
N ILE A 274 -21.02 -3.24 -10.18
CA ILE A 274 -22.17 -2.36 -10.41
C ILE A 274 -21.72 -1.10 -11.17
N TYR A 275 -20.63 -0.48 -10.78
CA TYR A 275 -20.03 0.65 -11.48
C TYR A 275 -19.60 0.29 -12.90
N ASP A 276 -18.87 -0.81 -13.09
CA ASP A 276 -18.42 -1.30 -14.40
C ASP A 276 -19.61 -1.46 -15.35
N LYS A 277 -20.68 -2.11 -14.89
CA LYS A 277 -21.91 -2.30 -15.67
C LYS A 277 -22.59 -0.98 -16.02
N ALA A 278 -22.63 -0.04 -15.08
CA ALA A 278 -23.30 1.24 -15.28
C ALA A 278 -22.53 2.16 -16.24
N PHE A 279 -21.21 2.10 -16.26
CA PHE A 279 -20.36 2.98 -17.08
C PHE A 279 -19.98 2.40 -18.45
N ALA A 280 -20.09 1.09 -18.66
CA ALA A 280 -19.66 0.40 -19.88
C ALA A 280 -20.26 0.96 -21.19
N GLY A 281 -21.44 1.60 -21.13
CA GLY A 281 -22.12 2.17 -22.31
C GLY A 281 -21.79 3.66 -22.58
N ASN A 282 -21.03 4.32 -21.72
CA ASN A 282 -20.72 5.74 -21.85
C ASN A 282 -19.33 5.94 -22.50
N PRO A 283 -19.25 6.44 -23.76
CA PRO A 283 -17.98 6.57 -24.48
C PRO A 283 -17.05 7.64 -23.87
N ASN A 284 -17.55 8.54 -23.04
CA ASN A 284 -16.80 9.59 -22.38
C ASN A 284 -16.32 9.20 -20.97
N ILE A 285 -16.59 7.96 -20.55
CA ILE A 285 -16.09 7.41 -19.28
C ILE A 285 -15.12 6.26 -19.59
N ARG A 286 -13.84 6.47 -19.30
CA ARG A 286 -12.86 5.39 -19.34
C ARG A 286 -12.78 4.74 -17.95
N ILE A 287 -13.19 3.48 -17.86
CA ILE A 287 -12.99 2.67 -16.65
C ILE A 287 -11.51 2.29 -16.56
N ILE A 288 -10.88 2.47 -15.40
CA ILE A 288 -9.53 1.97 -15.15
C ILE A 288 -9.64 0.50 -14.76
N ASP A 289 -9.26 -0.37 -15.69
CA ASP A 289 -9.43 -1.81 -15.56
C ASP A 289 -8.46 -2.43 -14.52
N ALA A 290 -8.69 -3.68 -14.17
CA ALA A 290 -7.82 -4.47 -13.28
C ALA A 290 -7.63 -5.86 -13.88
N PRO A 291 -6.37 -6.33 -14.06
CA PRO A 291 -6.13 -7.73 -14.32
C PRO A 291 -6.56 -8.54 -13.09
N HIS A 292 -7.11 -9.73 -13.30
CA HIS A 292 -7.61 -10.59 -12.21
C HIS A 292 -8.67 -9.91 -11.32
N LYS A 293 -9.70 -9.29 -11.94
CA LYS A 293 -10.78 -8.57 -11.23
C LYS A 293 -11.38 -9.32 -10.05
N ASP A 294 -11.60 -10.62 -10.21
CA ASP A 294 -12.23 -11.48 -9.20
C ASP A 294 -11.36 -11.70 -7.96
N GLU A 295 -10.08 -11.41 -8.05
CA GLU A 295 -9.09 -11.57 -6.97
C GLU A 295 -8.44 -10.24 -6.55
N CYS A 296 -8.81 -9.10 -7.15
CA CYS A 296 -8.34 -7.77 -6.78
C CYS A 296 -8.99 -7.31 -5.46
N ALA A 297 -8.21 -6.69 -4.58
CA ALA A 297 -8.72 -6.15 -3.31
C ALA A 297 -9.54 -4.87 -3.48
N TYR A 298 -9.39 -4.15 -4.60
CA TYR A 298 -10.06 -2.89 -4.89
C TYR A 298 -10.08 -1.93 -3.69
N HIS A 299 -8.93 -1.39 -3.35
CA HIS A 299 -8.87 -0.33 -2.34
C HIS A 299 -9.62 0.92 -2.79
N ILE A 300 -9.50 1.27 -4.04
CA ILE A 300 -10.16 2.38 -4.72
C ILE A 300 -10.72 1.91 -6.07
N TYR A 301 -11.71 2.64 -6.57
CA TYR A 301 -12.30 2.46 -7.91
C TYR A 301 -12.24 3.77 -8.67
N GLU A 302 -11.63 3.78 -9.85
CA GLU A 302 -11.41 4.99 -10.63
C GLU A 302 -12.01 4.88 -12.02
N ILE A 303 -12.44 6.04 -12.48
CA ILE A 303 -12.77 6.31 -13.88
C ILE A 303 -11.98 7.54 -14.34
N ALA A 304 -11.77 7.68 -15.64
CA ALA A 304 -11.29 8.93 -16.22
C ALA A 304 -12.40 9.58 -17.03
N VAL A 305 -12.52 10.90 -16.89
CA VAL A 305 -13.57 11.72 -17.53
C VAL A 305 -12.96 13.00 -18.11
N PRO A 306 -13.56 13.63 -19.14
CA PRO A 306 -13.00 14.83 -19.77
C PRO A 306 -12.83 16.01 -18.81
N ASP A 307 -13.80 16.26 -17.92
CA ASP A 307 -13.79 17.35 -16.95
C ASP A 307 -14.04 16.82 -15.53
N ARG A 308 -12.96 16.40 -14.86
CA ARG A 308 -12.97 15.89 -13.50
C ARG A 308 -13.46 16.91 -12.49
N GLU A 309 -13.01 18.17 -12.60
CA GLU A 309 -13.34 19.20 -11.61
C GLU A 309 -14.83 19.57 -11.64
N ALA A 310 -15.40 19.64 -12.84
CA ALA A 310 -16.84 19.86 -13.00
C ALA A 310 -17.65 18.67 -12.46
N LEU A 311 -17.20 17.41 -12.69
CA LEU A 311 -17.86 16.23 -12.14
C LEU A 311 -17.76 16.18 -10.59
N LEU A 312 -16.60 16.48 -10.00
CA LEU A 312 -16.46 16.57 -8.54
C LEU A 312 -17.42 17.61 -7.95
N SER A 313 -17.56 18.76 -8.62
CA SER A 313 -18.51 19.82 -8.22
C SER A 313 -19.96 19.35 -8.31
N GLU A 314 -20.32 18.61 -9.36
CA GLU A 314 -21.67 18.08 -9.51
C GLU A 314 -22.01 17.01 -8.48
N LEU A 315 -21.06 16.10 -8.19
CA LEU A 315 -21.22 15.11 -7.13
C LEU A 315 -21.42 15.78 -5.76
N ALA A 316 -20.63 16.82 -5.45
CA ALA A 316 -20.73 17.55 -4.19
C ALA A 316 -22.10 18.23 -4.00
N LYS A 317 -22.75 18.76 -5.06
CA LYS A 317 -24.13 19.29 -5.02
C LYS A 317 -25.16 18.21 -4.63
N ASN A 318 -24.80 16.94 -4.81
CA ASN A 318 -25.65 15.79 -4.47
C ASN A 318 -25.22 15.10 -3.17
N ASP A 319 -24.42 15.76 -2.31
CA ASP A 319 -23.84 15.22 -1.07
C ASP A 319 -22.97 13.97 -1.29
N ILE A 320 -22.31 13.86 -2.46
CA ILE A 320 -21.40 12.78 -2.81
C ILE A 320 -20.01 13.36 -2.99
N TYR A 321 -19.01 12.78 -2.33
CA TYR A 321 -17.62 13.24 -2.40
C TYR A 321 -16.76 12.19 -3.09
N GLY A 322 -16.26 12.54 -4.27
CA GLY A 322 -15.19 11.79 -4.96
C GLY A 322 -13.81 12.21 -4.45
N GLY A 323 -12.78 11.56 -4.99
CA GLY A 323 -11.39 11.89 -4.68
C GLY A 323 -10.50 11.84 -5.92
N VAL A 324 -9.23 12.15 -5.74
CA VAL A 324 -8.20 12.00 -6.77
C VAL A 324 -7.04 11.18 -6.21
N HIS A 325 -6.82 9.99 -6.74
CA HIS A 325 -5.70 9.13 -6.40
C HIS A 325 -4.99 8.68 -7.70
N TYR A 326 -3.87 9.33 -8.14
CA TYR A 326 -3.23 10.43 -7.46
C TYR A 326 -2.88 11.53 -8.49
N GLN A 327 -2.52 12.72 -7.98
CA GLN A 327 -1.87 13.72 -8.82
C GLN A 327 -0.50 13.19 -9.25
N ASP A 328 -0.08 13.56 -10.47
CA ASP A 328 1.27 13.28 -10.96
C ASP A 328 2.32 13.87 -10.03
N ASN A 329 3.13 13.02 -9.42
CA ASN A 329 4.15 13.45 -8.47
C ASN A 329 5.23 14.33 -9.12
N THR A 330 5.46 14.24 -10.44
CA THR A 330 6.43 15.08 -11.13
C THR A 330 6.04 16.56 -11.14
N GLU A 331 4.77 16.87 -10.86
CA GLU A 331 4.29 18.26 -10.69
C GLU A 331 4.66 18.88 -9.33
N PHE A 332 5.04 18.08 -8.35
CA PHE A 332 5.47 18.61 -7.06
C PHE A 332 6.86 19.23 -7.15
N SER A 333 7.07 20.36 -6.45
CA SER A 333 8.29 21.18 -6.54
C SER A 333 9.59 20.40 -6.35
N MET A 334 9.58 19.35 -5.53
CA MET A 334 10.77 18.52 -5.26
C MET A 334 11.09 17.50 -6.38
N TYR A 335 10.18 17.27 -7.32
CA TYR A 335 10.32 16.29 -8.41
C TYR A 335 10.32 16.92 -9.81
N THR A 336 10.39 18.24 -9.92
CA THR A 336 10.34 18.99 -11.20
C THR A 336 11.44 18.59 -12.18
N TYR A 337 12.54 17.97 -11.71
CA TYR A 337 13.58 17.42 -12.58
C TYR A 337 13.08 16.28 -13.49
N ALA A 338 11.92 15.70 -13.16
CA ALA A 338 11.29 14.61 -13.91
C ALA A 338 10.03 15.06 -14.68
N GLN A 339 9.70 16.35 -14.63
CA GLN A 339 8.53 16.90 -15.32
C GLN A 339 8.58 16.57 -16.82
N GLY A 340 7.47 16.09 -17.38
CA GLY A 340 7.36 15.70 -18.79
C GLY A 340 8.01 14.36 -19.15
N THR A 341 8.59 13.61 -18.20
CA THR A 341 9.23 12.30 -18.47
C THR A 341 8.25 11.13 -18.51
N CYS A 342 7.01 11.31 -18.05
CA CYS A 342 5.95 10.31 -17.97
C CYS A 342 4.65 10.88 -18.56
N PRO A 343 4.54 11.01 -19.89
CA PRO A 343 3.42 11.70 -20.53
C PRO A 343 2.07 11.03 -20.34
N HIS A 344 1.99 9.70 -20.29
CA HIS A 344 0.73 8.99 -20.03
C HIS A 344 0.26 9.19 -18.60
N ALA A 345 1.15 9.06 -17.63
CA ALA A 345 0.85 9.35 -16.22
C ALA A 345 0.38 10.80 -16.03
N HIS A 346 1.03 11.75 -16.69
CA HIS A 346 0.64 13.16 -16.65
C HIS A 346 -0.77 13.34 -17.21
N GLU A 347 -1.03 12.85 -18.43
CA GLU A 347 -2.33 12.96 -19.08
C GLU A 347 -3.43 12.33 -18.22
N ILE A 348 -3.28 11.07 -17.80
CA ILE A 348 -4.33 10.38 -17.06
C ILE A 348 -4.59 11.02 -15.68
N SER A 349 -3.57 11.57 -15.02
CA SER A 349 -3.71 12.23 -13.73
C SER A 349 -4.62 13.46 -13.77
N GLN A 350 -4.79 14.10 -14.93
CA GLN A 350 -5.69 15.22 -15.12
C GLN A 350 -7.17 14.80 -15.19
N HIS A 351 -7.43 13.55 -15.52
CA HIS A 351 -8.75 13.01 -15.85
C HIS A 351 -9.31 12.04 -14.81
N ILE A 352 -8.45 11.34 -14.05
CA ILE A 352 -8.91 10.33 -13.07
C ILE A 352 -9.69 10.96 -11.93
N ILE A 353 -10.79 10.29 -11.57
CA ILE A 353 -11.59 10.54 -10.38
C ILE A 353 -11.84 9.23 -9.66
N THR A 354 -11.68 9.21 -8.35
CA THR A 354 -11.99 8.07 -7.50
C THR A 354 -13.42 8.16 -7.04
N MET A 355 -14.19 7.13 -7.33
CA MET A 355 -15.59 7.01 -6.93
C MET A 355 -15.69 6.46 -5.49
N PRO A 356 -16.79 6.75 -4.77
CA PRO A 356 -17.02 6.18 -3.45
C PRO A 356 -16.95 4.66 -3.44
N LEU A 357 -16.11 4.11 -2.52
CA LEU A 357 -15.96 2.65 -2.35
C LEU A 357 -15.70 2.31 -0.88
N HIS A 358 -16.75 1.90 -0.16
CA HIS A 358 -16.65 1.51 1.25
C HIS A 358 -17.83 0.63 1.67
N MET A 359 -17.71 -0.01 2.84
CA MET A 359 -18.65 -1.04 3.32
C MET A 359 -20.04 -0.51 3.73
N TYR A 360 -20.24 0.78 3.79
CA TYR A 360 -21.54 1.39 4.13
C TYR A 360 -22.39 1.72 2.89
N LEU A 361 -21.86 1.51 1.68
CA LEU A 361 -22.63 1.72 0.44
C LEU A 361 -23.61 0.59 0.22
N THR A 362 -24.88 0.95 0.03
CA THR A 362 -25.89 0.04 -0.52
C THR A 362 -25.79 0.00 -2.05
N ASP A 363 -26.36 -1.02 -2.70
CA ASP A 363 -26.43 -1.08 -4.17
C ASP A 363 -27.16 0.13 -4.72
N GLY A 364 -28.25 0.58 -4.05
CA GLY A 364 -28.99 1.78 -4.43
C GLY A 364 -28.17 3.08 -4.35
N ASP A 365 -27.23 3.19 -3.38
CA ASP A 365 -26.29 4.32 -3.33
C ASP A 365 -25.36 4.30 -4.54
N VAL A 366 -24.82 3.12 -4.89
CA VAL A 366 -23.91 2.94 -6.03
C VAL A 366 -24.61 3.25 -7.35
N GLU A 367 -25.84 2.74 -7.54
CA GLU A 367 -26.65 3.03 -8.72
C GLU A 367 -27.01 4.52 -8.84
N ARG A 368 -27.32 5.18 -7.71
CA ARG A 368 -27.57 6.63 -7.67
C ARG A 368 -26.34 7.41 -8.08
N ILE A 369 -25.16 7.07 -7.54
CA ILE A 369 -23.88 7.70 -7.91
C ILE A 369 -23.66 7.55 -9.42
N ALA A 370 -23.76 6.32 -9.92
CA ALA A 370 -23.55 6.01 -11.34
C ALA A 370 -24.53 6.76 -12.26
N SER A 371 -25.79 6.89 -11.85
CA SER A 371 -26.81 7.64 -12.60
C SER A 371 -26.46 9.13 -12.70
N ILE A 372 -25.98 9.76 -11.62
CA ILE A 372 -25.54 11.16 -11.60
C ILE A 372 -24.34 11.34 -12.53
N VAL A 373 -23.34 10.46 -12.44
CA VAL A 373 -22.13 10.49 -13.28
C VAL A 373 -22.51 10.38 -14.76
N ASN A 374 -23.31 9.38 -15.15
CA ASN A 374 -23.74 9.18 -16.53
C ASN A 374 -24.64 10.33 -17.04
N GLY A 375 -25.43 10.95 -16.17
CA GLY A 375 -26.25 12.11 -16.52
C GLY A 375 -25.42 13.36 -16.79
N PHE A 376 -24.30 13.50 -16.16
CA PHE A 376 -23.38 14.64 -16.25
C PHE A 376 -22.35 14.46 -17.38
N VAL A 377 -21.69 13.33 -17.46
CA VAL A 377 -20.66 13.01 -18.47
C VAL A 377 -21.36 12.54 -19.75
N LYS A 378 -21.58 13.50 -20.69
CA LYS A 378 -22.27 13.27 -21.97
C LYS A 378 -21.33 13.39 -23.14
#